data_5d2747a9d23771b628389d8f8781daf2
#
_entry.id   5d2747a9d23771b628389d8f8781daf2
#
_cell.length_a   1.000
_cell.length_b   1.000
_cell.length_c   1.000
_cell.angle_alpha   90.00
_cell.angle_beta   90.00
_cell.angle_gamma   90.00
#
_symmetry.space_group_name_H-M   'P 1'
#
loop_
_entity.id
_entity.type
_entity.pdbx_description
1 polymer ?
#
loop_
_entity_poly.entity_id
_entity_poly.type
_entity_poly.pdbx_seq_one_letter_code
_entity_poly.pdbx_strand_id
1 'polypeptide(L)'
;MFNFKFALLSLLILSIGLSGCTKLNKDVSKTLSIVIEPAFKEQVIDAVKYATSKNNSLEFEIKILSPDPDKRSAEIQKLRTQIMSGKGPDLYLVNCSTDGAAQMNEPLFENPYK
;
A
#
# COMPACT_ATOMS: atom_id res chain seq x y z
N MET A 1 -34.54 51.01 5.51
CA MET A 1 -33.52 50.76 6.57
C MET A 1 -32.93 49.38 6.32
N PHE A 2 -31.72 49.32 5.82
CA PHE A 2 -31.01 48.06 5.69
C PHE A 2 -30.58 47.60 7.11
N ASN A 3 -31.05 46.43 7.53
CA ASN A 3 -30.71 45.87 8.83
C ASN A 3 -29.23 45.45 8.87
N PHE A 4 -28.41 46.29 9.48
CA PHE A 4 -26.96 46.09 9.71
C PHE A 4 -26.64 44.73 10.38
N LYS A 5 -27.60 44.16 11.10
CA LYS A 5 -27.50 42.84 11.72
C LYS A 5 -27.46 41.66 10.71
N PHE A 6 -28.12 41.82 9.57
CA PHE A 6 -28.07 40.81 8.51
C PHE A 6 -26.77 40.82 7.73
N ALA A 7 -26.15 41.98 7.56
CA ALA A 7 -24.86 42.10 6.89
C ALA A 7 -23.71 41.48 7.72
N LEU A 8 -23.81 41.58 9.06
CA LEU A 8 -22.81 41.00 9.96
C LEU A 8 -22.93 39.44 9.99
N LEU A 9 -24.15 38.91 9.89
CA LEU A 9 -24.37 37.45 9.87
C LEU A 9 -23.89 36.83 8.57
N SER A 10 -24.05 37.54 7.45
CA SER A 10 -23.58 37.11 6.14
C SER A 10 -22.05 37.09 6.04
N LEU A 11 -21.38 37.99 6.70
CA LEU A 11 -19.92 38.06 6.73
C LEU A 11 -19.30 36.95 7.60
N LEU A 12 -20.02 36.48 8.62
CA LEU A 12 -19.55 35.41 9.51
C LEU A 12 -19.60 34.03 8.84
N ILE A 13 -20.47 33.81 7.87
CA ILE A 13 -20.62 32.54 7.17
C ILE A 13 -19.54 32.36 6.08
N LEU A 14 -18.98 33.44 5.57
CA LEU A 14 -17.96 33.38 4.54
C LEU A 14 -16.55 33.04 5.06
N SER A 15 -16.34 33.10 6.38
CA SER A 15 -15.03 32.83 7.00
C SER A 15 -14.77 31.36 7.37
N ILE A 16 -15.77 30.47 7.22
CA ILE A 16 -15.64 29.04 7.61
C ILE A 16 -15.16 28.16 6.45
N GLY A 17 -15.05 28.70 5.24
CA GLY A 17 -14.79 27.94 4.00
C GLY A 17 -13.33 27.67 3.65
N LEU A 18 -12.34 28.13 4.41
CA LEU A 18 -10.92 28.11 3.99
C LEU A 18 -9.94 27.37 4.92
N SER A 19 -10.43 26.57 5.84
CA SER A 19 -9.55 25.79 6.75
C SER A 19 -9.35 24.33 6.31
N GLY A 20 -9.44 24.04 5.03
CA GLY A 20 -9.33 22.70 4.45
C GLY A 20 -7.94 22.32 3.92
N CYS A 21 -6.89 23.06 4.24
CA CYS A 21 -5.53 22.57 4.01
C CYS A 21 -5.06 21.82 5.26
N THR A 22 -5.40 20.53 5.35
CA THR A 22 -4.64 19.63 6.20
C THR A 22 -3.19 19.68 5.73
N LYS A 23 -2.32 20.25 6.58
CA LYS A 23 -0.88 20.09 6.42
C LYS A 23 -0.64 18.59 6.31
N LEU A 24 -0.21 18.14 5.13
CA LEU A 24 0.35 16.81 4.97
C LEU A 24 1.51 16.75 5.97
N ASN A 25 1.34 16.01 7.06
CA ASN A 25 2.43 15.75 8.00
C ASN A 25 3.53 15.05 7.21
N LYS A 26 4.62 15.76 6.98
CA LYS A 26 5.74 15.37 6.15
C LYS A 26 6.65 14.32 6.82
N ASP A 27 6.28 13.87 8.03
CA ASP A 27 7.09 13.00 8.87
C ASP A 27 6.40 11.69 9.26
N VAL A 28 5.52 11.18 8.41
CA VAL A 28 5.07 9.79 8.57
C VAL A 28 6.11 8.91 7.89
N SER A 29 7.03 8.37 8.69
CA SER A 29 7.84 7.21 8.27
C SER A 29 6.88 6.16 7.74
N LYS A 30 6.91 5.93 6.43
CA LYS A 30 6.04 4.95 5.79
C LYS A 30 6.81 3.65 5.67
N THR A 31 6.46 2.66 6.48
CA THR A 31 6.94 1.30 6.32
C THR A 31 6.21 0.63 5.17
N LEU A 32 6.95 0.17 4.17
CA LEU A 32 6.43 -0.57 3.02
C LEU A 32 6.67 -2.06 3.20
N SER A 33 5.60 -2.84 3.17
CA SER A 33 5.64 -4.29 3.29
C SER A 33 5.77 -4.96 1.93
N ILE A 34 6.79 -5.80 1.78
CA ILE A 34 7.10 -6.50 0.53
C ILE A 34 7.15 -8.00 0.79
N VAL A 35 6.41 -8.78 0.01
CA VAL A 35 6.49 -10.24 0.01
C VAL A 35 7.09 -10.71 -1.31
N ILE A 36 8.11 -11.55 -1.24
CA ILE A 36 8.87 -12.01 -2.41
C ILE A 36 9.10 -13.51 -2.39
N GLU A 37 9.21 -14.10 -3.57
CA GLU A 37 9.80 -15.45 -3.72
C GLU A 37 11.31 -15.42 -3.53
N PRO A 38 11.91 -16.53 -3.09
CA PRO A 38 13.36 -16.61 -2.86
C PRO A 38 14.22 -16.23 -4.06
N ALA A 39 13.72 -16.46 -5.28
CA ALA A 39 14.42 -16.14 -6.53
C ALA A 39 14.68 -14.63 -6.71
N PHE A 40 13.86 -13.76 -6.09
CA PHE A 40 13.99 -12.30 -6.22
C PHE A 40 14.74 -11.64 -5.07
N LYS A 41 15.28 -12.43 -4.13
CA LYS A 41 15.88 -11.93 -2.88
C LYS A 41 16.96 -10.88 -3.13
N GLU A 42 17.95 -11.19 -3.93
CA GLU A 42 19.10 -10.31 -4.16
C GLU A 42 18.69 -9.02 -4.85
N GLN A 43 17.86 -9.13 -5.90
CA GLN A 43 17.38 -7.97 -6.67
C GLN A 43 16.58 -7.00 -5.81
N VAL A 44 15.72 -7.54 -4.92
CA VAL A 44 14.89 -6.71 -4.04
C VAL A 44 15.72 -6.05 -2.95
N ILE A 45 16.68 -6.77 -2.36
CA ILE A 45 17.59 -6.21 -1.36
C ILE A 45 18.38 -5.04 -1.95
N ASP A 46 18.92 -5.18 -3.16
CA ASP A 46 19.67 -4.12 -3.81
C ASP A 46 18.77 -2.92 -4.19
N ALA A 47 17.55 -3.18 -4.67
CA ALA A 47 16.59 -2.13 -4.95
C ALA A 47 16.20 -1.35 -3.68
N VAL A 48 15.98 -2.04 -2.56
CA VAL A 48 15.67 -1.43 -1.27
C VAL A 48 16.83 -0.59 -0.75
N LYS A 49 18.05 -1.07 -0.81
CA LYS A 49 19.25 -0.29 -0.45
C LYS A 49 19.35 0.99 -1.27
N TYR A 50 19.11 0.90 -2.58
CA TYR A 50 19.10 2.06 -3.46
C TYR A 50 18.01 3.05 -3.09
N ALA A 51 16.77 2.58 -2.88
CA ALA A 51 15.65 3.42 -2.50
C ALA A 51 15.90 4.16 -1.17
N THR A 52 16.40 3.45 -0.15
CA THR A 52 16.73 4.01 1.16
C THR A 52 17.86 5.04 1.06
N SER A 53 18.85 4.83 0.18
CA SER A 53 19.91 5.80 -0.06
C SER A 53 19.41 7.13 -0.66
N LYS A 54 18.28 7.08 -1.37
CA LYS A 54 17.64 8.27 -1.96
C LYS A 54 16.64 8.95 -1.03
N ASN A 55 16.03 8.18 -0.14
CA ASN A 55 15.05 8.70 0.81
C ASN A 55 15.13 7.93 2.13
N ASN A 56 15.76 8.53 3.11
CA ASN A 56 15.99 7.94 4.44
C ASN A 56 14.71 7.78 5.27
N SER A 57 13.59 8.38 4.86
CA SER A 57 12.30 8.24 5.55
C SER A 57 11.53 7.00 5.13
N LEU A 58 12.01 6.24 4.15
CA LEU A 58 11.41 4.98 3.73
C LEU A 58 11.95 3.83 4.57
N GLU A 59 11.06 3.07 5.16
CA GLU A 59 11.34 1.81 5.83
C GLU A 59 10.72 0.66 5.04
N PHE A 60 11.39 -0.48 5.00
CA PHE A 60 10.93 -1.65 4.26
C PHE A 60 10.90 -2.88 5.16
N GLU A 61 9.78 -3.58 5.14
CA GLU A 61 9.62 -4.90 5.74
C GLU A 61 9.56 -5.95 4.62
N ILE A 62 10.60 -6.78 4.50
CA ILE A 62 10.70 -7.79 3.45
C ILE A 62 10.44 -9.17 4.04
N LYS A 63 9.39 -9.84 3.55
CA LYS A 63 9.11 -11.24 3.84
C LYS A 63 9.45 -12.09 2.63
N ILE A 64 10.33 -13.08 2.82
CA ILE A 64 10.68 -14.06 1.79
C ILE A 64 9.82 -15.31 2.02
N LEU A 65 9.14 -15.77 0.98
CA LEU A 65 8.37 -17.01 1.02
C LEU A 65 9.31 -18.22 1.18
N SER A 66 8.80 -19.28 1.77
CA SER A 66 9.56 -20.50 1.97
C SER A 66 10.01 -21.13 0.64
N PRO A 67 11.26 -21.62 0.55
CA PRO A 67 11.70 -22.41 -0.59
C PRO A 67 11.05 -23.80 -0.63
N ASP A 68 10.53 -24.28 0.49
CA ASP A 68 9.80 -25.54 0.63
C ASP A 68 8.42 -25.42 -0.02
N PRO A 69 8.06 -26.26 -1.03
CA PRO A 69 6.82 -26.15 -1.77
C PRO A 69 5.55 -26.22 -0.90
N ASP A 70 5.55 -27.12 0.10
CA ASP A 70 4.37 -27.32 0.97
C ASP A 70 4.15 -26.10 1.87
N LYS A 71 5.23 -25.62 2.50
CA LYS A 71 5.17 -24.41 3.34
C LYS A 71 4.82 -23.18 2.51
N ARG A 72 5.41 -23.05 1.32
CA ARG A 72 5.13 -21.94 0.41
C ARG A 72 3.67 -21.93 -0.02
N SER A 73 3.07 -23.07 -0.32
CA SER A 73 1.65 -23.17 -0.66
C SER A 73 0.77 -22.63 0.46
N ALA A 74 1.03 -23.02 1.72
CA ALA A 74 0.30 -22.49 2.88
C ALA A 74 0.51 -20.98 3.07
N GLU A 75 1.73 -20.48 2.86
CA GLU A 75 2.02 -19.03 2.93
C GLU A 75 1.31 -18.25 1.83
N ILE A 76 1.22 -18.78 0.61
CA ILE A 76 0.50 -18.18 -0.52
C ILE A 76 -1.00 -18.12 -0.21
N GLN A 77 -1.59 -19.19 0.32
CA GLN A 77 -3.01 -19.19 0.73
C GLN A 77 -3.30 -18.14 1.80
N LYS A 78 -2.42 -18.00 2.79
CA LYS A 78 -2.53 -16.96 3.81
C LYS A 78 -2.43 -15.56 3.20
N LEU A 79 -1.46 -15.35 2.32
CA LEU A 79 -1.25 -14.09 1.62
C LEU A 79 -2.48 -13.71 0.80
N ARG A 80 -3.04 -14.65 0.05
CA ARG A 80 -4.28 -14.46 -0.72
C ARG A 80 -5.43 -13.99 0.18
N THR A 81 -5.64 -14.65 1.32
CA THR A 81 -6.68 -14.27 2.29
C THR A 81 -6.45 -12.85 2.82
N GLN A 82 -5.19 -12.47 3.09
CA GLN A 82 -4.84 -11.14 3.54
C GLN A 82 -5.15 -10.08 2.47
N ILE A 83 -4.78 -10.34 1.21
CA ILE A 83 -5.06 -9.42 0.09
C ILE A 83 -6.57 -9.24 -0.10
N MET A 84 -7.34 -10.32 -0.09
CA MET A 84 -8.80 -10.25 -0.23
C MET A 84 -9.49 -9.50 0.92
N SER A 85 -8.89 -9.49 2.11
CA SER A 85 -9.40 -8.74 3.26
C SER A 85 -8.89 -7.30 3.35
N GLY A 86 -8.11 -6.82 2.35
CA GLY A 86 -7.52 -5.49 2.34
C GLY A 86 -6.34 -5.32 3.32
N LYS A 87 -5.77 -6.42 3.81
CA LYS A 87 -4.64 -6.46 4.75
C LYS A 87 -3.37 -7.08 4.14
N GLY A 88 -3.31 -7.12 2.82
CA GLY A 88 -2.15 -7.63 2.09
C GLY A 88 -0.93 -6.71 2.19
N PRO A 89 0.23 -7.16 1.70
CA PRO A 89 1.43 -6.33 1.59
C PRO A 89 1.22 -5.22 0.55
N ASP A 90 2.05 -4.17 0.62
CA ASP A 90 2.04 -3.09 -0.36
C ASP A 90 2.54 -3.56 -1.73
N LEU A 91 3.47 -4.53 -1.73
CA LEU A 91 4.03 -5.12 -2.94
C LEU A 91 4.28 -6.62 -2.74
N TYR A 92 4.00 -7.41 -3.78
CA TYR A 92 4.44 -8.79 -3.82
C TYR A 92 5.04 -9.14 -5.19
N LEU A 93 6.11 -9.93 -5.16
CA LEU A 93 6.82 -10.40 -6.34
C LEU A 93 6.83 -11.91 -6.37
N VAL A 94 6.11 -12.47 -7.31
CA VAL A 94 5.95 -13.91 -7.52
C VAL A 94 6.32 -14.28 -8.96
N ASN A 95 6.88 -15.46 -9.14
CA ASN A 95 7.20 -15.98 -10.46
C ASN A 95 5.94 -16.59 -11.09
N CYS A 96 5.46 -16.01 -12.17
CA CYS A 96 4.28 -16.50 -12.89
C CYS A 96 4.45 -17.89 -13.54
N SER A 97 5.67 -18.41 -13.59
CA SER A 97 5.97 -19.75 -14.12
C SER A 97 5.80 -20.86 -13.07
N THR A 98 5.55 -20.52 -11.81
CA THR A 98 5.28 -21.51 -10.76
C THR A 98 3.78 -21.71 -10.58
N ASP A 99 3.36 -22.96 -10.38
CA ASP A 99 1.94 -23.31 -10.21
C ASP A 99 1.24 -22.50 -9.10
N GLY A 100 1.99 -22.14 -8.07
CA GLY A 100 1.48 -21.31 -6.98
C GLY A 100 1.17 -19.86 -7.40
N ALA A 101 1.90 -19.29 -8.34
CA ALA A 101 1.66 -17.95 -8.85
C ALA A 101 0.43 -17.89 -9.77
N ALA A 102 0.22 -18.92 -10.58
CA ALA A 102 -0.98 -19.05 -11.39
C ALA A 102 -2.23 -19.11 -10.50
N GLN A 103 -2.21 -19.90 -9.43
CA GLN A 103 -3.32 -19.97 -8.48
C GLN A 103 -3.57 -18.66 -7.71
N MET A 104 -2.54 -17.83 -7.53
CA MET A 104 -2.69 -16.55 -6.83
C MET A 104 -3.23 -15.46 -7.77
N ASN A 105 -2.87 -15.52 -9.04
CA ASN A 105 -3.20 -14.46 -10.00
C ASN A 105 -4.62 -14.59 -10.57
N GLU A 106 -5.15 -15.79 -10.74
CA GLU A 106 -6.47 -16.01 -11.34
C GLU A 106 -7.60 -15.23 -10.63
N PRO A 107 -7.79 -15.30 -9.33
CA PRO A 107 -8.91 -14.61 -8.70
C PRO A 107 -8.63 -13.16 -8.29
N LEU A 108 -7.35 -12.72 -8.28
CA LEU A 108 -6.99 -11.34 -7.92
C LEU A 108 -7.09 -10.40 -9.12
N PHE A 109 -6.97 -10.93 -10.32
CA PHE A 109 -6.98 -10.18 -11.57
C PHE A 109 -8.15 -10.56 -12.48
N GLU A 110 -9.10 -11.38 -12.02
CA GLU A 110 -10.37 -11.49 -12.72
C GLU A 110 -11.00 -10.09 -12.80
N ASN A 111 -11.17 -9.65 -14.04
CA ASN A 111 -11.77 -8.35 -14.32
C ASN A 111 -13.18 -8.32 -13.72
N PRO A 112 -13.46 -7.49 -12.70
CA PRO A 112 -14.78 -7.42 -12.08
C PRO A 112 -15.87 -6.86 -13.02
N TYR A 113 -15.49 -6.51 -14.26
CA TYR A 113 -16.37 -5.94 -15.28
C TYR A 113 -16.65 -6.90 -16.47
N LYS A 114 -16.46 -8.19 -16.27
CA LYS A 114 -16.96 -9.19 -17.22
C LYS A 114 -18.37 -9.63 -16.89
#